data_33b13247126be04f2ff40fa0afcc5091
#
_entry.id   33b13247126be04f2ff40fa0afcc5091
#
_cell.length_a   1.000
_cell.length_b   1.000
_cell.length_c   1.000
_cell.angle_alpha   90.00
_cell.angle_beta   90.00
_cell.angle_gamma   90.00
#
_symmetry.space_group_name_H-M   'P 1'
#
loop_
_entity.id
_entity.type
_entity.pdbx_description
1 polymer ?
#
loop_
_entity_poly.entity_id
_entity_poly.type
_entity_poly.pdbx_seq_one_letter_code
_entity_poly.pdbx_strand_id
1 'polypeptide(L)'
;MSNIHLEIIATNPESCLIANENGATRLEVCSALQVGGLTPALSLIEFAVEYTACDVAALIRVREGSFVYSEEEIKIMCNDIRRSKDKGIKAVVVGALNADGTIDFRALEKFVKAANGIDVAFQRAFDVCTNGDEAIAQLESAGCKRLLSSGKKMTCVEGIENLKRYASLANTMEIMPGSGLRSSNIAQVYDDCFSSYHTSASEIVHAGELGVMPKEYLRANAAEVRAIAQ
;
A
#
# COMPACT_ATOMS: atom_id res chain seq x y z
N MET A 1 19.31 -15.86 -4.80
CA MET A 1 18.10 -15.64 -4.02
C MET A 1 17.42 -14.43 -4.62
N SER A 2 16.17 -14.54 -5.07
CA SER A 2 15.43 -13.39 -5.58
C SER A 2 15.32 -12.36 -4.43
N ASN A 3 15.64 -11.09 -4.73
CA ASN A 3 15.46 -10.01 -3.75
C ASN A 3 13.94 -9.86 -3.48
N ILE A 4 13.47 -10.44 -2.38
CA ILE A 4 12.09 -10.26 -1.92
C ILE A 4 11.99 -8.87 -1.28
N HIS A 5 10.99 -8.10 -1.69
CA HIS A 5 10.72 -6.81 -1.10
C HIS A 5 9.70 -6.94 0.04
N LEU A 6 10.07 -6.47 1.21
CA LEU A 6 9.14 -6.30 2.32
C LEU A 6 8.71 -4.83 2.40
N GLU A 7 7.43 -4.58 2.16
CA GLU A 7 6.82 -3.27 2.27
C GLU A 7 6.07 -3.14 3.60
N ILE A 8 6.47 -2.14 4.40
CA ILE A 8 5.91 -1.86 5.73
C ILE A 8 5.11 -0.56 5.69
N ILE A 9 3.90 -0.57 6.27
CA ILE A 9 3.10 0.64 6.47
C ILE A 9 3.75 1.50 7.57
N ALA A 10 3.97 2.77 7.25
CA ALA A 10 4.49 3.76 8.18
C ALA A 10 3.55 4.95 8.32
N THR A 11 3.04 5.19 9.54
CA THR A 11 2.09 6.27 9.85
C THR A 11 2.71 7.42 10.65
N ASN A 12 3.97 7.27 11.06
CA ASN A 12 4.71 8.24 11.86
C ASN A 12 6.23 8.04 11.65
N PRO A 13 7.07 9.02 12.07
CA PRO A 13 8.51 8.94 11.90
C PRO A 13 9.16 7.73 12.58
N GLU A 14 8.67 7.36 13.76
CA GLU A 14 9.19 6.21 14.51
C GLU A 14 8.99 4.90 13.72
N SER A 15 7.83 4.72 13.10
CA SER A 15 7.56 3.56 12.23
C SER A 15 8.46 3.52 11.01
N CYS A 16 8.78 4.66 10.40
CA CYS A 16 9.73 4.72 9.27
C CYS A 16 11.10 4.21 9.68
N LEU A 17 11.64 4.69 10.80
CA LEU A 17 12.95 4.28 11.30
C LEU A 17 12.97 2.81 11.72
N ILE A 18 11.99 2.37 12.49
CA ILE A 18 11.89 0.97 12.94
C ILE A 18 11.85 0.02 11.74
N ALA A 19 11.01 0.31 10.74
CA ALA A 19 10.91 -0.54 9.56
C ALA A 19 12.25 -0.60 8.80
N ASN A 20 12.89 0.55 8.56
CA ASN A 20 14.19 0.65 7.90
C ASN A 20 15.30 -0.14 8.63
N GLU A 21 15.38 -0.03 9.94
CA GLU A 21 16.41 -0.70 10.76
C GLU A 21 16.21 -2.21 10.90
N ASN A 22 15.01 -2.72 10.60
CA ASN A 22 14.65 -4.11 10.83
C ASN A 22 14.34 -4.91 9.55
N GLY A 23 14.77 -4.42 8.37
CA GLY A 23 14.81 -5.20 7.13
C GLY A 23 13.69 -4.90 6.13
N ALA A 24 12.89 -3.85 6.35
CA ALA A 24 12.02 -3.35 5.29
C ALA A 24 12.86 -2.83 4.12
N THR A 25 12.42 -3.11 2.90
CA THR A 25 13.03 -2.56 1.68
C THR A 25 12.18 -1.46 1.08
N ARG A 26 10.88 -1.42 1.43
CA ARG A 26 9.93 -0.39 1.01
C ARG A 26 9.08 0.07 2.18
N LEU A 27 8.65 1.33 2.12
CA LEU A 27 7.68 1.92 3.04
C LEU A 27 6.46 2.38 2.26
N GLU A 28 5.26 2.00 2.71
CA GLU A 28 4.03 2.71 2.34
C GLU A 28 3.70 3.73 3.43
N VAL A 29 3.93 5.01 3.11
CA VAL A 29 3.62 6.10 4.05
C VAL A 29 2.16 6.50 3.91
N CYS A 30 1.43 6.48 5.01
CA CYS A 30 0.03 6.88 5.07
C CYS A 30 -0.32 7.55 6.41
N SER A 31 -1.54 8.05 6.52
CA SER A 31 -2.16 8.47 7.78
C SER A 31 -3.43 7.66 8.04
N ALA A 32 -4.03 7.78 9.23
CA ALA A 32 -5.35 7.23 9.55
C ALA A 32 -5.53 5.75 9.15
N LEU A 33 -4.58 4.89 9.53
CA LEU A 33 -4.58 3.46 9.15
C LEU A 33 -5.85 2.72 9.62
N GLN A 34 -6.47 3.14 10.72
CA GLN A 34 -7.70 2.58 11.28
C GLN A 34 -8.91 2.69 10.34
N VAL A 35 -8.88 3.61 9.37
CA VAL A 35 -9.92 3.73 8.32
C VAL A 35 -9.42 3.23 6.96
N GLY A 36 -8.35 2.43 6.95
CA GLY A 36 -7.73 1.85 5.76
C GLY A 36 -6.68 2.74 5.08
N GLY A 37 -6.20 3.75 5.79
CA GLY A 37 -5.18 4.68 5.32
C GLY A 37 -5.73 5.84 4.50
N LEU A 38 -5.13 7.02 4.68
CA LEU A 38 -5.38 8.25 3.92
C LEU A 38 -4.05 8.85 3.47
N THR A 39 -4.10 9.83 2.57
CA THR A 39 -2.92 10.59 2.14
C THR A 39 -2.19 11.16 3.36
N PRO A 40 -0.89 10.93 3.50
CA PRO A 40 -0.11 11.43 4.63
C PRO A 40 0.26 12.91 4.45
N ALA A 41 0.68 13.54 5.54
CA ALA A 41 1.31 14.85 5.47
C ALA A 41 2.59 14.78 4.62
N LEU A 42 2.82 15.80 3.77
CA LEU A 42 4.03 15.86 2.93
C LEU A 42 5.32 15.83 3.76
N SER A 43 5.31 16.42 4.95
CA SER A 43 6.46 16.40 5.88
C SER A 43 6.82 14.99 6.37
N LEU A 44 5.84 14.09 6.50
CA LEU A 44 6.12 12.69 6.83
C LEU A 44 6.75 11.95 5.63
N ILE A 45 6.30 12.26 4.42
CA ILE A 45 6.90 11.74 3.19
C ILE A 45 8.36 12.21 3.08
N GLU A 46 8.61 13.52 3.27
CA GLU A 46 9.97 14.09 3.27
C GLU A 46 10.86 13.39 4.29
N PHE A 47 10.35 13.23 5.51
CA PHE A 47 11.07 12.52 6.57
C PHE A 47 11.45 11.08 6.14
N ALA A 48 10.49 10.32 5.61
CA ALA A 48 10.73 8.94 5.18
C ALA A 48 11.82 8.88 4.09
N VAL A 49 11.78 9.77 3.11
CA VAL A 49 12.77 9.83 2.01
C VAL A 49 14.16 10.25 2.54
N GLU A 50 14.21 11.20 3.47
CA GLU A 50 15.48 11.74 3.96
C GLU A 50 16.19 10.80 4.96
N TYR A 51 15.41 10.13 5.83
CA TYR A 51 15.97 9.40 6.97
C TYR A 51 15.94 7.88 6.86
N THR A 52 15.50 7.33 5.70
CA THR A 52 15.52 5.88 5.46
C THR A 52 16.19 5.53 4.14
N ALA A 53 16.69 4.30 4.06
CA ALA A 53 17.25 3.73 2.82
C ALA A 53 16.17 2.98 2.00
N CYS A 54 14.94 2.90 2.50
CA CYS A 54 13.84 2.21 1.84
C CYS A 54 13.33 2.99 0.63
N ASP A 55 12.83 2.28 -0.36
CA ASP A 55 12.00 2.89 -1.40
C ASP A 55 10.67 3.36 -0.78
N VAL A 56 10.37 4.65 -0.92
CA VAL A 56 9.17 5.23 -0.31
C VAL A 56 8.03 5.28 -1.33
N ALA A 57 6.89 4.73 -0.96
CA ALA A 57 5.60 4.89 -1.62
C ALA A 57 4.66 5.74 -0.76
N ALA A 58 3.85 6.59 -1.36
CA ALA A 58 2.84 7.38 -0.67
C ALA A 58 1.43 6.89 -1.02
N LEU A 59 0.62 6.59 -0.02
CA LEU A 59 -0.81 6.33 -0.23
C LEU A 59 -1.51 7.63 -0.61
N ILE A 60 -2.24 7.59 -1.71
CA ILE A 60 -3.04 8.73 -2.17
C ILE A 60 -4.52 8.34 -2.09
N ARG A 61 -5.16 8.78 -1.04
CA ARG A 61 -6.58 8.58 -0.75
C ARG A 61 -7.12 9.79 0.02
N VAL A 62 -8.02 10.52 -0.63
CA VAL A 62 -8.48 11.84 -0.15
C VAL A 62 -9.40 11.75 1.06
N ARG A 63 -10.12 10.66 1.24
CA ARG A 63 -11.07 10.43 2.35
C ARG A 63 -11.29 8.94 2.61
N GLU A 64 -11.88 8.64 3.73
CA GLU A 64 -12.39 7.32 4.08
C GLU A 64 -13.66 6.92 3.30
N GLY A 65 -14.17 5.72 3.52
CA GLY A 65 -15.36 5.19 2.88
C GLY A 65 -15.09 4.57 1.52
N SER A 66 -15.99 4.79 0.56
CA SER A 66 -15.91 4.16 -0.76
C SER A 66 -14.75 4.68 -1.60
N PHE A 67 -14.43 3.93 -2.66
CA PHE A 67 -13.43 4.32 -3.67
C PHE A 67 -14.05 4.99 -4.90
N VAL A 68 -15.32 5.36 -4.83
CA VAL A 68 -16.01 6.12 -5.89
C VAL A 68 -15.81 7.60 -5.61
N TYR A 69 -15.07 8.29 -6.46
CA TYR A 69 -14.65 9.67 -6.24
C TYR A 69 -15.32 10.65 -7.20
N SER A 70 -15.53 11.90 -6.76
CA SER A 70 -15.92 12.99 -7.64
C SER A 70 -14.73 13.49 -8.47
N GLU A 71 -15.01 14.27 -9.51
CA GLU A 71 -13.96 14.89 -10.34
C GLU A 71 -13.06 15.84 -9.50
N GLU A 72 -13.61 16.52 -8.49
CA GLU A 72 -12.87 17.38 -7.56
C GLU A 72 -11.93 16.55 -6.69
N GLU A 73 -12.40 15.41 -6.16
CA GLU A 73 -11.59 14.48 -5.37
C GLU A 73 -10.44 13.90 -6.21
N ILE A 74 -10.73 13.48 -7.45
CA ILE A 74 -9.69 12.99 -8.38
C ILE A 74 -8.66 14.10 -8.67
N LYS A 75 -9.11 15.35 -8.83
CA LYS A 75 -8.21 16.48 -9.03
C LYS A 75 -7.30 16.74 -7.83
N ILE A 76 -7.84 16.63 -6.61
CA ILE A 76 -7.06 16.73 -5.37
C ILE A 76 -6.02 15.61 -5.32
N MET A 77 -6.44 14.35 -5.55
CA MET A 77 -5.53 13.19 -5.57
C MET A 77 -4.41 13.35 -6.60
N CYS A 78 -4.71 13.85 -7.81
CA CYS A 78 -3.68 14.16 -8.81
C CYS A 78 -2.68 15.22 -8.34
N ASN A 79 -3.13 16.22 -7.57
CA ASN A 79 -2.24 17.23 -6.99
C ASN A 79 -1.36 16.64 -5.89
N ASP A 80 -1.92 15.78 -5.05
CA ASP A 80 -1.18 15.07 -4.00
C ASP A 80 -0.11 14.15 -4.60
N ILE A 81 -0.42 13.45 -5.69
CA ILE A 81 0.55 12.65 -6.46
C ILE A 81 1.75 13.51 -6.89
N ARG A 82 1.50 14.65 -7.55
CA ARG A 82 2.57 15.54 -8.03
C ARG A 82 3.43 16.06 -6.88
N ARG A 83 2.79 16.55 -5.81
CA ARG A 83 3.49 17.09 -4.63
C ARG A 83 4.31 16.03 -3.91
N SER A 84 3.78 14.80 -3.80
CA SER A 84 4.50 13.69 -3.19
C SER A 84 5.69 13.28 -4.04
N LYS A 85 5.52 13.21 -5.37
CA LYS A 85 6.62 12.95 -6.31
C LYS A 85 7.76 13.95 -6.16
N ASP A 86 7.45 15.26 -6.02
CA ASP A 86 8.44 16.31 -5.84
C ASP A 86 9.28 16.14 -4.56
N LYS A 87 8.85 15.26 -3.64
CA LYS A 87 9.60 14.88 -2.43
C LYS A 87 10.56 13.69 -2.63
N GLY A 88 10.62 13.13 -3.83
CA GLY A 88 11.60 12.08 -4.18
C GLY A 88 11.12 10.65 -3.93
N ILE A 89 9.83 10.42 -3.72
CA ILE A 89 9.26 9.06 -3.60
C ILE A 89 9.44 8.25 -4.87
N LYS A 90 9.41 6.93 -4.74
CA LYS A 90 9.55 5.98 -5.85
C LYS A 90 8.21 5.53 -6.42
N ALA A 91 7.14 5.58 -5.61
CA ALA A 91 5.82 5.12 -6.03
C ALA A 91 4.70 5.91 -5.35
N VAL A 92 3.51 5.85 -5.97
CA VAL A 92 2.24 6.20 -5.34
C VAL A 92 1.33 4.98 -5.31
N VAL A 93 0.50 4.89 -4.27
CA VAL A 93 -0.49 3.84 -4.11
C VAL A 93 -1.87 4.47 -4.24
N VAL A 94 -2.64 4.02 -5.23
CA VAL A 94 -3.92 4.62 -5.62
C VAL A 94 -5.00 3.55 -5.78
N GLY A 95 -6.25 3.95 -5.86
CA GLY A 95 -7.37 3.08 -6.21
C GLY A 95 -8.62 3.89 -6.42
N ALA A 96 -9.37 3.61 -7.47
CA ALA A 96 -10.65 4.24 -7.78
C ALA A 96 -11.59 3.24 -8.43
N LEU A 97 -12.87 3.31 -8.09
CA LEU A 97 -13.94 2.47 -8.62
C LEU A 97 -15.07 3.32 -9.19
N ASN A 98 -15.76 2.78 -10.15
CA ASN A 98 -17.05 3.28 -10.62
C ASN A 98 -18.18 2.89 -9.65
N ALA A 99 -19.33 3.50 -9.79
CA ALA A 99 -20.51 3.21 -8.96
C ALA A 99 -21.03 1.77 -9.10
N ASP A 100 -20.73 1.08 -10.21
CA ASP A 100 -21.04 -0.33 -10.45
C ASP A 100 -20.00 -1.29 -9.86
N GLY A 101 -18.97 -0.77 -9.22
CA GLY A 101 -17.88 -1.54 -8.61
C GLY A 101 -16.77 -1.95 -9.58
N THR A 102 -16.81 -1.56 -10.85
CA THR A 102 -15.68 -1.76 -11.76
C THR A 102 -14.57 -0.75 -11.49
N ILE A 103 -13.35 -1.03 -11.93
CA ILE A 103 -12.23 -0.08 -11.77
C ILE A 103 -12.49 1.16 -12.64
N ASP A 104 -12.32 2.34 -12.05
CA ASP A 104 -12.37 3.62 -12.77
C ASP A 104 -11.05 3.88 -13.50
N PHE A 105 -10.97 3.37 -14.73
CA PHE A 105 -9.79 3.55 -15.59
C PHE A 105 -9.57 5.00 -16.00
N ARG A 106 -10.60 5.85 -16.05
CA ARG A 106 -10.44 7.29 -16.35
C ARG A 106 -9.71 8.01 -15.22
N ALA A 107 -10.05 7.69 -13.97
CA ALA A 107 -9.33 8.19 -12.81
C ALA A 107 -7.89 7.65 -12.79
N LEU A 108 -7.72 6.34 -13.03
CA LEU A 108 -6.41 5.69 -13.04
C LEU A 108 -5.46 6.30 -14.08
N GLU A 109 -5.91 6.55 -15.30
CA GLU A 109 -5.13 7.23 -16.33
C GLU A 109 -4.67 8.63 -15.89
N LYS A 110 -5.55 9.39 -15.19
CA LYS A 110 -5.18 10.70 -14.62
C LYS A 110 -4.10 10.55 -13.54
N PHE A 111 -4.19 9.52 -12.70
CA PHE A 111 -3.19 9.24 -11.65
C PHE A 111 -1.84 8.85 -12.25
N VAL A 112 -1.82 7.93 -13.20
CA VAL A 112 -0.59 7.53 -13.92
C VAL A 112 0.06 8.72 -14.62
N LYS A 113 -0.74 9.56 -15.28
CA LYS A 113 -0.25 10.81 -15.88
C LYS A 113 0.32 11.77 -14.84
N ALA A 114 -0.30 11.89 -13.67
CA ALA A 114 0.19 12.75 -12.59
C ALA A 114 1.48 12.20 -11.96
N ALA A 115 1.63 10.87 -11.86
CA ALA A 115 2.82 10.19 -11.37
C ALA A 115 4.05 10.43 -12.29
N ASN A 116 3.84 10.56 -13.60
CA ASN A 116 4.84 11.01 -14.57
C ASN A 116 6.23 10.40 -14.33
N GLY A 117 6.33 9.08 -14.42
CA GLY A 117 7.58 8.33 -14.38
C GLY A 117 7.93 7.65 -13.06
N ILE A 118 7.24 7.94 -11.95
CA ILE A 118 7.33 7.08 -10.76
C ILE A 118 6.29 5.95 -10.85
N ASP A 119 6.52 4.87 -10.10
CA ASP A 119 5.64 3.71 -10.12
C ASP A 119 4.24 4.03 -9.58
N VAL A 120 3.25 3.36 -10.15
CA VAL A 120 1.88 3.37 -9.64
C VAL A 120 1.51 1.96 -9.17
N ALA A 121 1.16 1.83 -7.90
CA ALA A 121 0.59 0.64 -7.31
C ALA A 121 -0.93 0.81 -7.16
N PHE A 122 -1.70 -0.23 -7.49
CA PHE A 122 -3.13 -0.24 -7.23
C PHE A 122 -3.41 -0.90 -5.89
N GLN A 123 -4.20 -0.24 -5.04
CA GLN A 123 -4.46 -0.68 -3.67
C GLN A 123 -5.64 -1.65 -3.59
N ARG A 124 -5.98 -2.02 -2.35
CA ARG A 124 -7.06 -2.95 -2.00
C ARG A 124 -8.48 -2.54 -2.42
N ALA A 125 -8.68 -1.40 -3.11
CA ALA A 125 -9.89 -1.15 -3.89
C ALA A 125 -10.17 -2.30 -4.87
N PHE A 126 -9.13 -2.99 -5.34
CA PHE A 126 -9.23 -4.21 -6.13
C PHE A 126 -9.98 -5.33 -5.41
N ASP A 127 -9.81 -5.47 -4.09
CA ASP A 127 -10.43 -6.56 -3.33
C ASP A 127 -11.97 -6.46 -3.29
N VAL A 128 -12.52 -5.27 -3.56
CA VAL A 128 -13.96 -5.01 -3.62
C VAL A 128 -14.47 -4.72 -5.04
N CYS A 129 -13.63 -4.75 -6.07
CA CYS A 129 -14.09 -4.56 -7.44
C CYS A 129 -14.87 -5.77 -7.95
N THR A 130 -15.75 -5.56 -8.97
CA THR A 130 -16.59 -6.62 -9.52
C THR A 130 -15.91 -7.49 -10.57
N ASN A 131 -14.92 -6.96 -11.30
CA ASN A 131 -14.29 -7.56 -12.48
C ASN A 131 -12.80 -7.94 -12.26
N GLY A 132 -12.45 -8.60 -11.14
CA GLY A 132 -11.07 -8.82 -10.71
C GLY A 132 -10.12 -9.42 -11.76
N ASP A 133 -10.49 -10.53 -12.39
CA ASP A 133 -9.59 -11.21 -13.34
C ASP A 133 -9.34 -10.38 -14.61
N GLU A 134 -10.42 -9.82 -15.16
CA GLU A 134 -10.35 -8.96 -16.33
C GLU A 134 -9.56 -7.67 -16.05
N ALA A 135 -9.65 -7.19 -14.80
CA ALA A 135 -8.96 -5.98 -14.37
C ALA A 135 -7.43 -6.13 -14.33
N ILE A 136 -6.88 -7.34 -14.15
CA ILE A 136 -5.42 -7.55 -14.09
C ILE A 136 -4.74 -7.00 -15.36
N ALA A 137 -5.13 -7.50 -16.53
CA ALA A 137 -4.55 -7.04 -17.79
C ALA A 137 -4.82 -5.55 -18.05
N GLN A 138 -5.97 -5.05 -17.63
CA GLN A 138 -6.35 -3.65 -17.79
C GLN A 138 -5.51 -2.73 -16.88
N LEU A 139 -5.27 -3.10 -15.62
CA LEU A 139 -4.40 -2.36 -14.70
C LEU A 139 -2.97 -2.29 -15.22
N GLU A 140 -2.46 -3.40 -15.73
CA GLU A 140 -1.14 -3.49 -16.34
C GLU A 140 -1.03 -2.58 -17.57
N SER A 141 -2.02 -2.64 -18.48
CA SER A 141 -2.10 -1.78 -19.67
C SER A 141 -2.22 -0.29 -19.32
N ALA A 142 -2.89 0.05 -18.21
CA ALA A 142 -2.99 1.41 -17.71
C ALA A 142 -1.68 1.93 -17.07
N GLY A 143 -0.69 1.07 -16.88
CA GLY A 143 0.64 1.43 -16.39
C GLY A 143 0.90 1.14 -14.91
N CYS A 144 0.01 0.40 -14.23
CA CYS A 144 0.27 -0.07 -12.88
C CYS A 144 1.45 -1.06 -12.87
N LYS A 145 2.34 -0.88 -11.90
CA LYS A 145 3.52 -1.74 -11.70
C LYS A 145 3.30 -2.76 -10.59
N ARG A 146 2.40 -2.48 -9.66
CA ARG A 146 2.07 -3.35 -8.53
C ARG A 146 0.57 -3.38 -8.26
N LEU A 147 0.10 -4.50 -7.75
CA LEU A 147 -1.24 -4.68 -7.22
C LEU A 147 -1.15 -5.22 -5.79
N LEU A 148 -1.55 -4.43 -4.82
CA LEU A 148 -1.76 -4.86 -3.43
C LEU A 148 -3.14 -5.47 -3.29
N SER A 149 -3.19 -6.75 -2.88
CA SER A 149 -4.46 -7.47 -2.72
C SER A 149 -4.40 -8.49 -1.60
N SER A 150 -5.55 -8.79 -1.02
CA SER A 150 -5.77 -9.94 -0.14
C SER A 150 -6.39 -11.15 -0.87
N GLY A 151 -6.44 -11.12 -2.21
CA GLY A 151 -7.12 -12.14 -3.00
C GLY A 151 -8.65 -12.08 -2.87
N LYS A 152 -9.21 -10.88 -2.62
CA LYS A 152 -10.66 -10.66 -2.38
C LYS A 152 -11.20 -11.44 -1.18
N LYS A 153 -10.36 -11.65 -0.16
CA LYS A 153 -10.71 -12.28 1.12
C LYS A 153 -10.38 -11.33 2.27
N MET A 154 -10.74 -11.71 3.49
CA MET A 154 -10.42 -10.91 4.67
C MET A 154 -8.91 -10.78 4.88
N THR A 155 -8.17 -11.87 4.64
CA THR A 155 -6.72 -11.94 4.76
C THR A 155 -6.08 -12.50 3.50
N CYS A 156 -4.80 -12.20 3.26
CA CYS A 156 -4.04 -12.77 2.15
C CYS A 156 -3.80 -14.29 2.33
N VAL A 157 -3.84 -14.81 3.56
CA VAL A 157 -3.79 -16.26 3.83
C VAL A 157 -5.02 -16.94 3.25
N GLU A 158 -6.21 -16.42 3.54
CA GLU A 158 -7.46 -16.97 3.00
C GLU A 158 -7.56 -16.82 1.48
N GLY A 159 -6.93 -15.76 0.93
CA GLY A 159 -6.99 -15.42 -0.49
C GLY A 159 -5.82 -15.94 -1.33
N ILE A 160 -4.94 -16.80 -0.76
CA ILE A 160 -3.69 -17.20 -1.41
C ILE A 160 -3.89 -17.81 -2.80
N GLU A 161 -4.89 -18.65 -3.00
CA GLU A 161 -5.18 -19.27 -4.29
C GLU A 161 -5.60 -18.24 -5.36
N ASN A 162 -6.37 -17.21 -4.95
CA ASN A 162 -6.71 -16.10 -5.84
C ASN A 162 -5.48 -15.26 -6.17
N LEU A 163 -4.61 -14.99 -5.19
CA LEU A 163 -3.38 -14.23 -5.38
C LEU A 163 -2.44 -14.93 -6.37
N LYS A 164 -2.24 -16.25 -6.25
CA LYS A 164 -1.49 -17.07 -7.21
C LYS A 164 -2.09 -17.03 -8.60
N ARG A 165 -3.42 -17.11 -8.69
CA ARG A 165 -4.12 -16.95 -9.96
C ARG A 165 -3.90 -15.56 -10.57
N TYR A 166 -3.97 -14.49 -9.79
CA TYR A 166 -3.67 -13.14 -10.27
C TYR A 166 -2.22 -13.00 -10.74
N ALA A 167 -1.27 -13.60 -10.02
CA ALA A 167 0.12 -13.64 -10.44
C ALA A 167 0.31 -14.38 -11.78
N SER A 168 -0.47 -15.44 -12.03
CA SER A 168 -0.44 -16.15 -13.32
C SER A 168 -1.09 -15.38 -14.48
N LEU A 169 -1.96 -14.42 -14.20
CA LEU A 169 -2.63 -13.56 -15.19
C LEU A 169 -1.82 -12.29 -15.50
N ALA A 170 -0.98 -11.85 -14.56
CA ALA A 170 -0.11 -10.70 -14.75
C ALA A 170 1.12 -11.08 -15.59
N ASN A 171 1.55 -10.20 -16.50
CA ASN A 171 2.77 -10.42 -17.30
C ASN A 171 3.97 -9.66 -16.72
N THR A 172 3.77 -8.41 -16.34
CA THR A 172 4.82 -7.51 -15.85
C THR A 172 4.44 -6.83 -14.54
N MET A 173 3.16 -6.85 -14.15
CA MET A 173 2.69 -6.25 -12.92
C MET A 173 2.95 -7.19 -11.73
N GLU A 174 3.60 -6.68 -10.71
CA GLU A 174 3.87 -7.38 -9.46
C GLU A 174 2.57 -7.55 -8.65
N ILE A 175 2.23 -8.77 -8.28
CA ILE A 175 1.15 -9.05 -7.33
C ILE A 175 1.76 -9.12 -5.93
N MET A 176 1.30 -8.25 -5.04
CA MET A 176 1.81 -8.10 -3.69
C MET A 176 0.76 -8.55 -2.66
N PRO A 177 0.92 -9.72 -2.04
CA PRO A 177 0.04 -10.16 -0.97
C PRO A 177 0.06 -9.20 0.23
N GLY A 178 -1.12 -8.83 0.72
CA GLY A 178 -1.26 -8.00 1.91
C GLY A 178 -2.60 -8.19 2.60
N SER A 179 -2.77 -7.60 3.77
CA SER A 179 -3.85 -7.80 4.73
C SER A 179 -3.66 -9.04 5.60
N GLY A 180 -3.50 -8.81 6.89
CA GLY A 180 -3.38 -9.87 7.89
C GLY A 180 -2.06 -10.65 7.84
N LEU A 181 -1.07 -10.22 7.06
CA LEU A 181 0.25 -10.83 7.02
C LEU A 181 1.00 -10.56 8.32
N ARG A 182 1.58 -11.63 8.91
CA ARG A 182 2.35 -11.62 10.15
C ARG A 182 3.50 -12.65 10.08
N SER A 183 4.47 -12.51 10.97
CA SER A 183 5.55 -13.50 11.11
C SER A 183 5.04 -14.93 11.38
N SER A 184 3.91 -15.04 12.08
CA SER A 184 3.28 -16.31 12.40
C SER A 184 2.60 -17.01 11.20
N ASN A 185 2.36 -16.32 10.09
CA ASN A 185 1.65 -16.87 8.93
C ASN A 185 2.33 -16.62 7.57
N ILE A 186 3.46 -15.91 7.54
CA ILE A 186 4.18 -15.63 6.27
C ILE A 186 4.49 -16.91 5.49
N ALA A 187 4.86 -18.00 6.18
CA ALA A 187 5.16 -19.29 5.56
C ALA A 187 3.95 -19.90 4.79
N GLN A 188 2.72 -19.49 5.11
CA GLN A 188 1.50 -19.95 4.41
C GLN A 188 1.22 -19.13 3.15
N VAL A 189 1.84 -17.95 3.03
CA VAL A 189 1.64 -17.03 1.91
C VAL A 189 2.87 -17.00 0.99
N TYR A 190 4.04 -17.38 1.52
CA TYR A 190 5.27 -17.39 0.77
C TYR A 190 5.19 -18.31 -0.45
N ASP A 191 5.49 -17.75 -1.65
CA ASP A 191 5.52 -18.49 -2.90
C ASP A 191 6.44 -17.76 -3.88
N ASP A 192 7.14 -18.53 -4.72
CA ASP A 192 8.10 -17.97 -5.70
C ASP A 192 7.45 -17.09 -6.78
N CYS A 193 6.13 -17.13 -6.91
CA CYS A 193 5.40 -16.25 -7.82
C CYS A 193 5.25 -14.80 -7.29
N PHE A 194 5.61 -14.54 -6.03
CA PHE A 194 5.55 -13.20 -5.44
C PHE A 194 6.96 -12.68 -5.16
N SER A 195 7.23 -11.47 -5.62
CA SER A 195 8.50 -10.77 -5.37
C SER A 195 8.42 -9.77 -4.22
N SER A 196 7.23 -9.55 -3.65
CA SER A 196 7.03 -8.65 -2.50
C SER A 196 5.85 -9.03 -1.63
N TYR A 197 5.90 -8.55 -0.40
CA TYR A 197 4.88 -8.75 0.63
C TYR A 197 4.61 -7.45 1.36
N HIS A 198 3.34 -7.21 1.73
CA HIS A 198 2.92 -5.99 2.38
C HIS A 198 2.26 -6.27 3.74
N THR A 199 2.68 -5.52 4.76
CA THR A 199 2.09 -5.62 6.09
C THR A 199 2.21 -4.31 6.87
N SER A 200 1.33 -4.11 7.87
CA SER A 200 1.53 -3.05 8.84
C SER A 200 2.59 -3.41 9.88
N ALA A 201 2.76 -4.71 10.18
CA ALA A 201 3.64 -5.20 11.24
C ALA A 201 3.56 -4.32 12.51
N SER A 202 2.36 -3.83 12.85
CA SER A 202 2.16 -2.78 13.85
C SER A 202 1.77 -3.36 15.21
N GLU A 203 2.12 -2.58 16.24
CA GLU A 203 1.66 -2.73 17.62
C GLU A 203 0.96 -1.46 18.09
N ILE A 204 0.16 -1.57 19.15
CA ILE A 204 -0.46 -0.45 19.83
C ILE A 204 0.51 0.05 20.92
N VAL A 205 0.82 1.33 20.87
CA VAL A 205 1.63 2.00 21.90
C VAL A 205 0.72 2.84 22.79
N HIS A 206 0.82 2.63 24.10
CA HIS A 206 0.11 3.43 25.08
C HIS A 206 0.95 4.68 25.42
N ALA A 207 0.46 5.84 25.07
CA ALA A 207 1.15 7.13 25.23
C ALA A 207 0.93 7.77 26.64
N GLY A 208 0.56 6.97 27.64
CA GLY A 208 0.31 7.44 29.00
C GLY A 208 -1.10 7.99 29.25
N GLU A 209 -1.32 8.57 30.43
CA GLU A 209 -2.64 9.08 30.85
C GLU A 209 -2.76 10.59 30.62
N LEU A 210 -3.43 10.99 29.54
CA LEU A 210 -3.66 12.39 29.18
C LEU A 210 -5.17 12.73 29.12
N GLY A 211 -5.84 12.62 30.25
CA GLY A 211 -7.26 13.03 30.37
C GLY A 211 -8.19 12.29 29.39
N VAL A 212 -8.96 13.03 28.59
CA VAL A 212 -9.98 12.51 27.66
C VAL A 212 -9.45 12.25 26.25
N MET A 213 -8.18 12.55 25.98
CA MET A 213 -7.59 12.35 24.65
C MET A 213 -7.24 10.87 24.40
N PRO A 214 -7.22 10.41 23.15
CA PRO A 214 -6.73 9.08 22.81
C PRO A 214 -5.33 8.86 23.35
N LYS A 215 -5.13 7.73 24.03
CA LYS A 215 -3.87 7.36 24.71
C LYS A 215 -3.02 6.40 23.90
N GLU A 216 -3.47 6.05 22.71
CA GLU A 216 -2.90 4.99 21.91
C GLU A 216 -2.61 5.45 20.48
N TYR A 217 -1.53 4.97 19.93
CA TYR A 217 -1.21 5.11 18.52
C TYR A 217 -0.58 3.84 17.97
N LEU A 218 -0.64 3.66 16.65
CA LEU A 218 0.01 2.54 15.98
C LEU A 218 1.46 2.88 15.66
N ARG A 219 2.34 1.91 15.92
CA ARG A 219 3.75 1.96 15.59
C ARG A 219 4.18 0.64 14.96
N ALA A 220 5.17 0.64 14.06
CA ALA A 220 5.80 -0.57 13.58
C ALA A 220 6.46 -1.32 14.76
N ASN A 221 6.28 -2.64 14.81
CA ASN A 221 6.92 -3.51 15.80
C ASN A 221 8.22 -4.06 15.22
N ALA A 222 9.35 -3.71 15.82
CA ALA A 222 10.68 -4.08 15.36
C ALA A 222 10.89 -5.61 15.27
N ALA A 223 10.41 -6.36 16.28
CA ALA A 223 10.53 -7.81 16.30
C ALA A 223 9.71 -8.47 15.18
N GLU A 224 8.51 -7.95 14.95
CA GLU A 224 7.61 -8.46 13.89
C GLU A 224 8.17 -8.18 12.50
N VAL A 225 8.65 -6.95 12.23
CA VAL A 225 9.30 -6.60 10.96
C VAL A 225 10.49 -7.53 10.69
N ARG A 226 11.37 -7.69 11.68
CA ARG A 226 12.56 -8.54 11.55
C ARG A 226 12.21 -10.01 11.31
N ALA A 227 11.19 -10.51 12.00
CA ALA A 227 10.78 -11.92 11.87
C ALA A 227 10.12 -12.24 10.51
N ILE A 228 9.55 -11.23 9.84
CA ILE A 228 9.01 -11.37 8.48
C ILE A 228 10.13 -11.22 7.43
N ALA A 229 11.15 -10.39 7.70
CA ALA A 229 12.26 -10.10 6.78
C ALA A 229 13.28 -11.25 6.67
N GLN A 230 13.29 -12.20 7.61
CA GLN A 230 14.18 -13.38 7.64
C GLN A 230 13.62 -14.57 6.86
#